data_484ae38945224f33eef5fb0b4d4794bf
#
_entry.id   484ae38945224f33eef5fb0b4d4794bf
#
_cell.length_a   1.000
_cell.length_b   1.000
_cell.length_c   1.000
_cell.angle_alpha   90.00
_cell.angle_beta   90.00
_cell.angle_gamma   90.00
#
_symmetry.space_group_name_H-M   'P 1'
#
loop_
_entity.id
_entity.type
_entity.pdbx_description
1 polymer ?
#
loop_
_entity_poly.entity_id
_entity_poly.type
_entity_poly.pdbx_seq_one_letter_code
_entity_poly.pdbx_strand_id
1 'polypeptide(L)'
;LAARGVIVDFDWVEGETRTNVVIVCDDGSGQTTITTTTMTITPEQIEALFDHYVRELPRSSVVTLGGTLPRGMEPSFYDRCIRAAHEQQVPVIFDAAEPNLSVGLAARPLFIKPNKDELEGLTGSSITSLTDAYHAGRQIIERFGTQPVITLGGEGALAVLTDRAYFIPPLAIEVVSASGAGDAVLAGITA
;
A
#
# COMPACT_ATOMS: atom_id res chain seq x y z
N LEU A 1 -20.29 3.85 -1.18
CA LEU A 1 -19.52 3.43 -2.35
C LEU A 1 -20.41 3.38 -3.59
N ALA A 2 -21.47 2.57 -3.64
CA ALA A 2 -22.36 2.44 -4.79
C ALA A 2 -22.91 3.78 -5.30
N ALA A 3 -23.29 4.71 -4.41
CA ALA A 3 -23.75 6.05 -4.75
C ALA A 3 -22.68 6.92 -5.46
N ARG A 4 -21.43 6.48 -5.47
CA ARG A 4 -20.30 7.11 -6.16
C ARG A 4 -19.87 6.35 -7.41
N GLY A 5 -20.68 5.41 -7.90
CA GLY A 5 -20.38 4.59 -9.10
C GLY A 5 -19.36 3.46 -8.85
N VAL A 6 -19.03 3.18 -7.59
CA VAL A 6 -18.15 2.06 -7.25
C VAL A 6 -18.97 0.77 -7.26
N ILE A 7 -18.53 -0.20 -8.04
CA ILE A 7 -19.05 -1.56 -7.98
C ILE A 7 -18.52 -2.19 -6.69
N VAL A 8 -19.43 -2.70 -5.87
CA VAL A 8 -19.10 -3.29 -4.59
C VAL A 8 -19.35 -4.79 -4.68
N ASP A 9 -18.29 -5.56 -4.50
CA ASP A 9 -18.34 -7.01 -4.48
C ASP A 9 -17.50 -7.50 -3.28
N PHE A 10 -18.17 -8.02 -2.25
CA PHE A 10 -17.55 -8.38 -0.97
C PHE A 10 -17.65 -9.87 -0.70
N ASP A 11 -16.56 -10.45 -0.25
CA ASP A 11 -16.57 -11.75 0.41
C ASP A 11 -16.93 -11.55 1.88
N TRP A 12 -18.13 -11.99 2.25
CA TRP A 12 -18.67 -11.81 3.60
C TRP A 12 -18.17 -12.90 4.54
N VAL A 13 -17.72 -12.48 5.71
CA VAL A 13 -17.28 -13.38 6.79
C VAL A 13 -17.98 -13.00 8.11
N GLU A 14 -18.01 -13.91 9.06
CA GLU A 14 -18.55 -13.62 10.39
C GLU A 14 -17.64 -12.65 11.15
N GLY A 15 -18.23 -11.75 11.93
CA GLY A 15 -17.53 -10.76 12.74
C GLY A 15 -17.86 -9.33 12.37
N GLU A 16 -17.08 -8.41 12.88
CA GLU A 16 -17.22 -6.97 12.63
C GLU A 16 -16.01 -6.42 11.91
N THR A 17 -16.26 -5.46 11.03
CA THR A 17 -15.17 -4.69 10.41
C THR A 17 -14.38 -3.96 11.49
N ARG A 18 -13.06 -4.05 11.43
CA ARG A 18 -12.14 -3.42 12.39
C ARG A 18 -12.38 -1.91 12.47
N THR A 19 -12.51 -1.41 13.70
CA THR A 19 -12.55 0.02 13.99
C THR A 19 -11.20 0.45 14.59
N ASN A 20 -10.54 1.41 13.97
CA ASN A 20 -9.36 2.07 14.54
C ASN A 20 -9.77 3.43 15.10
N VAL A 21 -9.25 3.76 16.28
CA VAL A 21 -9.44 5.08 16.91
C VAL A 21 -8.12 5.83 16.82
N VAL A 22 -8.15 7.00 16.19
CA VAL A 22 -7.00 7.90 16.13
C VAL A 22 -7.24 9.07 17.08
N ILE A 23 -6.38 9.21 18.08
CA ILE A 23 -6.38 10.33 19.02
C ILE A 23 -5.31 11.31 18.56
N VAL A 24 -5.73 12.52 18.20
CA VAL A 24 -4.83 13.59 17.75
C VAL A 24 -4.67 14.58 18.90
N CYS A 25 -3.42 14.98 19.20
CA CYS A 25 -3.16 16.01 20.20
C CYS A 25 -3.29 17.40 19.60
N ASP A 26 -4.10 18.27 20.21
CA ASP A 26 -4.35 19.63 19.72
C ASP A 26 -3.09 20.53 19.75
N ASP A 27 -2.09 20.17 20.55
CA ASP A 27 -0.81 20.89 20.66
C ASP A 27 0.21 20.50 19.55
N GLY A 28 -0.19 19.63 18.60
CA GLY A 28 0.69 19.16 17.54
C GLY A 28 1.78 18.16 17.98
N SER A 29 1.73 17.65 19.23
CA SER A 29 2.73 16.71 19.77
C SER A 29 2.65 15.32 19.10
N GLY A 30 1.61 15.06 18.29
CA GLY A 30 1.47 13.83 17.54
C GLY A 30 0.08 13.20 17.60
N GLN A 31 0.03 11.92 17.25
CA GLN A 31 -1.20 11.12 17.30
C GLN A 31 -0.94 9.73 17.86
N THR A 32 -1.95 9.16 18.51
CA THR A 32 -1.95 7.77 18.97
C THR A 32 -3.04 7.00 18.25
N THR A 33 -2.71 5.88 17.64
CA THR A 33 -3.68 5.00 17.00
C THR A 33 -3.93 3.77 17.86
N ILE A 34 -5.18 3.57 18.25
CA ILE A 34 -5.64 2.35 18.92
C ILE A 34 -6.24 1.45 17.85
N THR A 35 -5.54 0.35 17.56
CA THR A 35 -5.99 -0.65 16.59
C THR A 35 -6.68 -1.79 17.30
N THR A 36 -7.95 -2.02 16.98
CA THR A 36 -8.70 -3.15 17.53
C THR A 36 -8.32 -4.46 16.84
N THR A 37 -8.67 -5.58 17.48
CA THR A 37 -8.45 -6.91 16.91
C THR A 37 -9.27 -7.06 15.63
N THR A 38 -8.63 -7.57 14.60
CA THR A 38 -9.31 -7.92 13.35
C THR A 38 -10.05 -9.26 13.48
N MET A 39 -10.97 -9.51 12.55
CA MET A 39 -11.64 -10.82 12.39
C MET A 39 -10.62 -11.93 12.12
N THR A 40 -11.00 -13.16 12.42
CA THR A 40 -10.24 -14.37 12.06
C THR A 40 -10.92 -14.99 10.85
N ILE A 41 -10.14 -15.40 9.87
CA ILE A 41 -10.63 -16.07 8.67
C ILE A 41 -10.06 -17.48 8.57
N THR A 42 -10.82 -18.36 7.92
CA THR A 42 -10.43 -19.77 7.72
C THR A 42 -9.65 -19.94 6.41
N PRO A 43 -8.89 -21.05 6.27
CA PRO A 43 -8.21 -21.35 5.01
C PRO A 43 -9.17 -21.41 3.81
N GLU A 44 -10.38 -21.94 3.99
CA GLU A 44 -11.40 -22.02 2.93
C GLU A 44 -11.87 -20.64 2.48
N GLN A 45 -12.01 -19.69 3.42
CA GLN A 45 -12.37 -18.31 3.12
C GLN A 45 -11.23 -17.59 2.38
N ILE A 46 -9.97 -17.89 2.74
CA ILE A 46 -8.79 -17.35 2.03
C ILE A 46 -8.77 -17.84 0.58
N GLU A 47 -8.99 -19.13 0.36
CA GLU A 47 -9.02 -19.67 -1.01
C GLU A 47 -10.21 -19.13 -1.81
N ALA A 48 -11.39 -18.99 -1.21
CA ALA A 48 -12.54 -18.40 -1.87
C ALA A 48 -12.29 -16.95 -2.30
N LEU A 49 -11.66 -16.14 -1.42
CA LEU A 49 -11.26 -14.76 -1.75
C LEU A 49 -10.22 -14.74 -2.89
N PHE A 50 -9.24 -15.64 -2.85
CA PHE A 50 -8.23 -15.72 -3.90
C PHE A 50 -8.85 -16.12 -5.25
N ASP A 51 -9.74 -17.11 -5.27
CA ASP A 51 -10.45 -17.53 -6.48
C ASP A 51 -11.33 -16.40 -7.03
N HIS A 52 -11.97 -15.63 -6.14
CA HIS A 52 -12.74 -14.45 -6.52
C HIS A 52 -11.83 -13.39 -7.16
N TYR A 53 -10.73 -13.06 -6.52
CA TYR A 53 -9.73 -12.14 -7.04
C TYR A 53 -9.25 -12.55 -8.45
N VAL A 54 -8.89 -13.81 -8.63
CA VAL A 54 -8.40 -14.33 -9.93
C VAL A 54 -9.47 -14.22 -11.02
N ARG A 55 -10.75 -14.43 -10.69
CA ARG A 55 -11.87 -14.25 -11.67
C ARG A 55 -12.04 -12.82 -12.15
N GLU A 56 -11.70 -11.83 -11.31
CA GLU A 56 -11.86 -10.42 -11.65
C GLU A 56 -10.65 -9.83 -12.42
N LEU A 57 -9.49 -10.49 -12.36
CA LEU A 57 -8.28 -10.01 -13.06
C LEU A 57 -8.50 -9.73 -14.56
N PRO A 58 -9.15 -10.62 -15.36
CA PRO A 58 -9.30 -10.37 -16.80
C PRO A 58 -10.14 -9.13 -17.16
N ARG A 59 -10.87 -8.57 -16.20
CA ARG A 59 -11.69 -7.36 -16.35
C ARG A 59 -11.01 -6.12 -15.79
N SER A 60 -9.84 -6.29 -15.17
CA SER A 60 -9.14 -5.23 -14.47
C SER A 60 -8.01 -4.67 -15.34
N SER A 61 -7.92 -3.35 -15.46
CA SER A 61 -6.80 -2.67 -16.10
C SER A 61 -5.62 -2.45 -15.15
N VAL A 62 -5.89 -2.44 -13.85
CA VAL A 62 -4.93 -2.30 -12.77
C VAL A 62 -5.54 -2.87 -11.48
N VAL A 63 -4.70 -3.39 -10.60
CA VAL A 63 -5.10 -3.84 -9.28
C VAL A 63 -4.35 -3.06 -8.22
N THR A 64 -5.06 -2.63 -7.20
CA THR A 64 -4.47 -2.05 -5.98
C THR A 64 -4.62 -3.06 -4.85
N LEU A 65 -3.51 -3.46 -4.26
CA LEU A 65 -3.44 -4.36 -3.11
C LEU A 65 -2.83 -3.64 -1.92
N GLY A 66 -3.36 -3.87 -0.74
CA GLY A 66 -2.76 -3.27 0.46
C GLY A 66 -3.57 -3.46 1.73
N GLY A 67 -3.06 -2.85 2.79
CA GLY A 67 -3.68 -2.88 4.11
C GLY A 67 -3.12 -3.93 5.05
N THR A 68 -3.86 -4.17 6.14
CA THR A 68 -3.50 -5.15 7.16
C THR A 68 -4.29 -6.43 6.97
N LEU A 69 -3.60 -7.54 6.89
CA LEU A 69 -4.22 -8.86 6.77
C LEU A 69 -4.97 -9.25 8.05
N PRO A 70 -6.12 -9.93 7.95
CA PRO A 70 -6.82 -10.49 9.10
C PRO A 70 -6.04 -11.67 9.70
N ARG A 71 -6.43 -12.08 10.92
CA ARG A 71 -5.84 -13.27 11.55
C ARG A 71 -6.13 -14.52 10.73
N GLY A 72 -5.12 -15.35 10.56
CA GLY A 72 -5.19 -16.58 9.76
C GLY A 72 -4.70 -16.40 8.33
N MET A 73 -4.47 -15.18 7.88
CA MET A 73 -3.90 -14.89 6.58
C MET A 73 -2.43 -14.47 6.72
N GLU A 74 -1.57 -15.15 6.00
CA GLU A 74 -0.12 -14.92 6.02
C GLU A 74 0.30 -13.89 4.95
N PRO A 75 1.44 -13.19 5.13
CA PRO A 75 1.96 -12.23 4.14
C PRO A 75 2.13 -12.80 2.72
N SER A 76 2.35 -14.12 2.61
CA SER A 76 2.43 -14.83 1.33
C SER A 76 1.16 -14.73 0.47
N PHE A 77 0.03 -14.33 1.05
CA PHE A 77 -1.18 -14.05 0.29
C PHE A 77 -0.98 -12.91 -0.71
N TYR A 78 -0.27 -11.85 -0.33
CA TYR A 78 0.06 -10.76 -1.24
C TYR A 78 0.98 -11.21 -2.38
N ASP A 79 1.99 -12.06 -2.09
CA ASP A 79 2.84 -12.65 -3.13
C ASP A 79 2.00 -13.45 -4.15
N ARG A 80 1.07 -14.29 -3.68
CA ARG A 80 0.16 -15.04 -4.55
C ARG A 80 -0.69 -14.13 -5.44
N CYS A 81 -1.30 -13.09 -4.87
CA CYS A 81 -2.13 -12.16 -5.62
C CYS A 81 -1.32 -11.42 -6.70
N ILE A 82 -0.12 -10.93 -6.35
CA ILE A 82 0.75 -10.20 -7.29
C ILE A 82 1.18 -11.12 -8.45
N ARG A 83 1.56 -12.37 -8.15
CA ARG A 83 1.93 -13.34 -9.20
C ARG A 83 0.77 -13.69 -10.11
N ALA A 84 -0.42 -13.93 -9.56
CA ALA A 84 -1.62 -14.21 -10.35
C ALA A 84 -1.98 -13.04 -11.29
N ALA A 85 -1.84 -11.79 -10.82
CA ALA A 85 -2.02 -10.61 -11.67
C ALA A 85 -0.98 -10.54 -12.80
N HIS A 86 0.29 -10.87 -12.52
CA HIS A 86 1.34 -10.93 -13.54
C HIS A 86 1.04 -11.97 -14.64
N GLU A 87 0.54 -13.14 -14.27
CA GLU A 87 0.14 -14.18 -15.25
C GLU A 87 -0.96 -13.69 -16.19
N GLN A 88 -1.82 -12.77 -15.72
CA GLN A 88 -2.87 -12.14 -16.49
C GLN A 88 -2.44 -10.80 -17.14
N GLN A 89 -1.17 -10.41 -16.96
CA GLN A 89 -0.61 -9.13 -17.44
C GLN A 89 -1.32 -7.89 -16.86
N VAL A 90 -1.88 -8.01 -15.66
CA VAL A 90 -2.53 -6.90 -14.94
C VAL A 90 -1.51 -6.24 -14.01
N PRO A 91 -1.24 -4.94 -14.17
CA PRO A 91 -0.30 -4.23 -13.30
C PRO A 91 -0.84 -4.13 -11.88
N VAL A 92 0.07 -4.24 -10.90
CA VAL A 92 -0.27 -4.15 -9.48
C VAL A 92 0.40 -2.94 -8.85
N ILE A 93 -0.38 -2.17 -8.10
CA ILE A 93 0.08 -1.12 -7.18
C ILE A 93 -0.09 -1.67 -5.77
N PHE A 94 1.01 -1.72 -5.01
CA PHE A 94 1.03 -2.37 -3.70
C PHE A 94 1.40 -1.42 -2.58
N ASP A 95 0.59 -1.40 -1.51
CA ASP A 95 0.78 -0.55 -0.34
C ASP A 95 0.49 -1.33 0.95
N ALA A 96 1.51 -1.74 1.66
CA ALA A 96 1.39 -2.45 2.93
C ALA A 96 2.57 -2.13 3.85
N ALA A 97 2.36 -2.23 5.15
CA ALA A 97 3.42 -2.15 6.13
C ALA A 97 4.16 -3.50 6.26
N GLU A 98 5.35 -3.47 6.90
CA GLU A 98 6.07 -4.70 7.23
C GLU A 98 5.24 -5.63 8.18
N PRO A 99 5.36 -6.95 8.06
CA PRO A 99 6.23 -7.72 7.15
C PRO A 99 5.64 -7.93 5.74
N ASN A 100 4.41 -7.49 5.49
CA ASN A 100 3.71 -7.69 4.22
C ASN A 100 4.43 -7.01 3.05
N LEU A 101 5.00 -5.83 3.31
CA LEU A 101 5.69 -5.04 2.29
C LEU A 101 6.86 -5.79 1.66
N SER A 102 7.76 -6.33 2.47
CA SER A 102 8.92 -7.11 1.99
C SER A 102 8.50 -8.36 1.22
N VAL A 103 7.47 -9.07 1.70
CA VAL A 103 6.98 -10.28 1.03
C VAL A 103 6.31 -9.97 -0.30
N GLY A 104 5.44 -8.96 -0.35
CA GLY A 104 4.79 -8.56 -1.59
C GLY A 104 5.76 -7.94 -2.60
N LEU A 105 6.75 -7.17 -2.13
CA LEU A 105 7.79 -6.59 -2.99
C LEU A 105 8.63 -7.68 -3.72
N ALA A 106 8.85 -8.82 -3.07
CA ALA A 106 9.55 -9.94 -3.70
C ALA A 106 8.82 -10.50 -4.95
N ALA A 107 7.49 -10.32 -5.02
CA ALA A 107 6.69 -10.65 -6.20
C ALA A 107 6.72 -9.58 -7.30
N ARG A 108 7.44 -8.47 -7.10
CA ARG A 108 7.71 -7.41 -8.10
C ARG A 108 6.45 -6.70 -8.62
N PRO A 109 5.61 -6.09 -7.77
CA PRO A 109 4.51 -5.24 -8.25
C PRO A 109 5.06 -4.09 -9.11
N LEU A 110 4.23 -3.51 -9.97
CA LEU A 110 4.64 -2.39 -10.83
C LEU A 110 5.05 -1.17 -10.01
N PHE A 111 4.21 -0.83 -9.00
CA PHE A 111 4.47 0.26 -8.06
C PHE A 111 4.34 -0.21 -6.62
N ILE A 112 5.13 0.42 -5.75
CA ILE A 112 4.91 0.43 -4.30
C ILE A 112 4.82 1.87 -3.80
N LYS A 113 4.14 2.06 -2.66
CA LYS A 113 4.03 3.38 -2.01
C LYS A 113 4.60 3.32 -0.58
N PRO A 114 5.91 3.23 -0.39
CA PRO A 114 6.50 3.31 0.94
C PRO A 114 6.49 4.73 1.49
N ASN A 115 6.36 4.86 2.80
CA ASN A 115 6.78 6.06 3.49
C ASN A 115 8.31 6.06 3.72
N LYS A 116 8.82 7.13 4.31
CA LYS A 116 10.25 7.27 4.59
C LYS A 116 10.80 6.11 5.44
N ASP A 117 10.14 5.81 6.56
CA ASP A 117 10.59 4.79 7.52
C ASP A 117 10.56 3.38 6.91
N GLU A 118 9.52 3.08 6.13
CA GLU A 118 9.40 1.82 5.38
C GLU A 118 10.51 1.68 4.34
N LEU A 119 10.83 2.76 3.63
CA LEU A 119 11.91 2.74 2.64
C LEU A 119 13.29 2.59 3.30
N GLU A 120 13.53 3.23 4.44
CA GLU A 120 14.73 3.04 5.27
C GLU A 120 14.85 1.57 5.71
N GLY A 121 13.76 0.97 6.16
CA GLY A 121 13.71 -0.46 6.52
C GLY A 121 14.03 -1.40 5.36
N LEU A 122 13.49 -1.13 4.17
CA LEU A 122 13.69 -1.94 2.96
C LEU A 122 15.12 -1.87 2.42
N THR A 123 15.76 -0.71 2.52
CA THR A 123 17.07 -0.45 1.89
C THR A 123 18.23 -0.48 2.87
N GLY A 124 17.96 -0.34 4.17
CA GLY A 124 18.99 -0.15 5.20
C GLY A 124 19.71 1.20 5.12
N SER A 125 19.19 2.14 4.33
CA SER A 125 19.76 3.46 4.09
C SER A 125 19.01 4.51 4.90
N SER A 126 19.70 5.42 5.57
CA SER A 126 19.06 6.59 6.20
C SER A 126 18.67 7.62 5.15
N ILE A 127 17.47 8.17 5.26
CA ILE A 127 16.92 9.17 4.33
C ILE A 127 16.81 10.50 5.04
N THR A 128 17.73 11.41 4.74
CA THR A 128 17.80 12.75 5.34
C THR A 128 17.56 13.87 4.31
N SER A 129 17.54 13.50 3.04
CA SER A 129 17.36 14.41 1.92
C SER A 129 16.56 13.78 0.79
N LEU A 130 16.08 14.61 -0.13
CA LEU A 130 15.45 14.15 -1.38
C LEU A 130 16.40 13.30 -2.24
N THR A 131 17.71 13.61 -2.19
CA THR A 131 18.74 12.85 -2.88
C THR A 131 18.87 11.43 -2.29
N ASP A 132 18.83 11.29 -0.96
CA ASP A 132 18.87 9.99 -0.32
C ASP A 132 17.63 9.17 -0.68
N ALA A 133 16.45 9.79 -0.66
CA ALA A 133 15.19 9.15 -1.07
C ALA A 133 15.25 8.68 -2.54
N TYR A 134 15.84 9.49 -3.42
CA TYR A 134 16.05 9.10 -4.82
C TYR A 134 16.97 7.89 -4.94
N HIS A 135 18.11 7.88 -4.25
CA HIS A 135 19.05 6.76 -4.30
C HIS A 135 18.45 5.49 -3.71
N ALA A 136 17.73 5.59 -2.60
CA ALA A 136 17.01 4.46 -2.01
C ALA A 136 15.93 3.92 -2.96
N GLY A 137 15.17 4.81 -3.61
CA GLY A 137 14.21 4.44 -4.64
C GLY A 137 14.85 3.74 -5.85
N ARG A 138 16.04 4.20 -6.28
CA ARG A 138 16.81 3.53 -7.34
C ARG A 138 17.24 2.12 -6.94
N GLN A 139 17.65 1.89 -5.69
CA GLN A 139 17.97 0.55 -5.20
C GLN A 139 16.78 -0.40 -5.29
N ILE A 140 15.55 0.07 -4.99
CA ILE A 140 14.33 -0.74 -5.16
C ILE A 140 14.15 -1.14 -6.63
N ILE A 141 14.29 -0.20 -7.56
CA ILE A 141 14.16 -0.49 -8.99
C ILE A 141 15.23 -1.51 -9.44
N GLU A 142 16.48 -1.31 -9.07
CA GLU A 142 17.59 -2.18 -9.45
C GLU A 142 17.43 -3.60 -8.91
N ARG A 143 16.95 -3.72 -7.67
CA ARG A 143 16.81 -5.03 -7.01
C ARG A 143 15.55 -5.78 -7.41
N PHE A 144 14.43 -5.08 -7.58
CA PHE A 144 13.11 -5.69 -7.75
C PHE A 144 12.44 -5.36 -9.09
N GLY A 145 12.87 -4.33 -9.82
CA GLY A 145 12.18 -3.84 -11.00
C GLY A 145 10.90 -3.04 -10.68
N THR A 146 10.61 -2.81 -9.41
CA THR A 146 9.42 -2.11 -8.90
C THR A 146 9.70 -0.63 -8.76
N GLN A 147 8.76 0.21 -9.15
CA GLN A 147 8.89 1.67 -9.10
C GLN A 147 8.26 2.21 -7.80
N PRO A 148 9.03 2.86 -6.90
CA PRO A 148 8.49 3.41 -5.68
C PRO A 148 7.93 4.83 -5.86
N VAL A 149 6.78 5.10 -5.24
CA VAL A 149 6.27 6.45 -4.96
C VAL A 149 6.41 6.69 -3.46
N ILE A 150 7.46 7.40 -3.09
CA ILE A 150 7.91 7.58 -1.71
C ILE A 150 7.17 8.77 -1.10
N THR A 151 6.44 8.55 -0.01
CA THR A 151 5.80 9.66 0.72
C THR A 151 6.75 10.19 1.81
N LEU A 152 6.94 11.51 1.83
CA LEU A 152 7.89 12.22 2.70
C LEU A 152 7.16 13.12 3.72
N GLY A 153 5.92 12.78 4.05
CA GLY A 153 5.11 13.55 4.99
C GLY A 153 4.89 15.00 4.52
N GLY A 154 5.20 15.97 5.37
CA GLY A 154 5.08 17.39 5.06
C GLY A 154 6.05 17.90 3.98
N GLU A 155 6.99 17.10 3.53
CA GLU A 155 7.94 17.43 2.45
C GLU A 155 7.42 17.02 1.06
N GLY A 156 6.24 16.37 0.97
CA GLY A 156 5.64 15.94 -0.28
C GLY A 156 5.89 14.49 -0.62
N ALA A 157 6.11 14.18 -1.90
CA ALA A 157 6.38 12.82 -2.37
C ALA A 157 7.38 12.80 -3.53
N LEU A 158 8.06 11.67 -3.70
CA LEU A 158 9.00 11.43 -4.79
C LEU A 158 8.61 10.15 -5.52
N ALA A 159 8.21 10.25 -6.77
CA ALA A 159 8.04 9.10 -7.66
C ALA A 159 9.36 8.82 -8.38
N VAL A 160 9.92 7.63 -8.18
CA VAL A 160 11.16 7.21 -8.86
C VAL A 160 10.78 6.16 -9.89
N LEU A 161 10.92 6.53 -11.18
CA LEU A 161 10.64 5.66 -12.31
C LEU A 161 11.94 5.12 -12.90
N THR A 162 11.83 4.19 -13.82
CA THR A 162 12.99 3.54 -14.44
C THR A 162 13.94 4.55 -15.11
N ASP A 163 13.40 5.56 -15.80
CA ASP A 163 14.15 6.52 -16.62
C ASP A 163 14.14 7.96 -16.08
N ARG A 164 13.32 8.26 -15.07
CA ARG A 164 13.14 9.62 -14.53
C ARG A 164 12.64 9.60 -13.10
N ALA A 165 12.58 10.77 -12.46
CA ALA A 165 11.92 10.94 -11.18
C ALA A 165 11.08 12.23 -11.19
N TYR A 166 10.01 12.22 -10.38
CA TYR A 166 9.14 13.36 -10.20
C TYR A 166 9.04 13.71 -8.72
N PHE A 167 9.38 14.94 -8.39
CA PHE A 167 9.08 15.48 -7.08
C PHE A 167 7.68 16.11 -7.10
N ILE A 168 6.86 15.71 -6.15
CA ILE A 168 5.50 16.21 -5.94
C ILE A 168 5.55 17.05 -4.67
N PRO A 169 5.50 18.39 -4.77
CA PRO A 169 5.58 19.24 -3.60
C PRO A 169 4.35 19.05 -2.70
N PRO A 170 4.49 19.33 -1.39
CA PRO A 170 3.35 19.23 -0.48
C PRO A 170 2.30 20.29 -0.81
N LEU A 171 1.05 19.98 -0.52
CA LEU A 171 -0.03 20.98 -0.61
C LEU A 171 0.05 21.94 0.57
N ALA A 172 -0.18 23.23 0.31
CA ALA A 172 -0.28 24.25 1.36
C ALA A 172 -1.66 24.17 2.03
N ILE A 173 -1.82 23.20 2.94
CA ILE A 173 -3.06 22.95 3.68
C ILE A 173 -2.78 22.89 5.18
N GLU A 174 -3.78 23.20 5.98
CA GLU A 174 -3.75 22.93 7.41
C GLU A 174 -3.99 21.43 7.64
N VAL A 175 -3.03 20.74 8.25
CA VAL A 175 -3.10 19.30 8.50
C VAL A 175 -3.71 19.07 9.88
N VAL A 176 -4.93 18.58 9.92
CA VAL A 176 -5.60 18.14 11.17
C VAL A 176 -5.21 16.70 11.52
N SER A 177 -5.13 15.83 10.52
CA SER A 177 -4.70 14.44 10.68
C SER A 177 -4.07 13.94 9.38
N ALA A 178 -3.01 13.14 9.49
CA ALA A 178 -2.38 12.46 8.35
C ALA A 178 -3.10 11.15 7.96
N SER A 179 -4.14 10.75 8.70
CA SER A 179 -4.88 9.51 8.45
C SER A 179 -5.58 9.57 7.08
N GLY A 180 -5.34 8.53 6.25
CA GLY A 180 -5.89 8.44 4.88
C GLY A 180 -5.10 9.20 3.81
N ALA A 181 -4.07 9.99 4.17
CA ALA A 181 -3.23 10.68 3.19
C ALA A 181 -2.51 9.69 2.27
N GLY A 182 -2.03 8.56 2.81
CA GLY A 182 -1.43 7.47 2.04
C GLY A 182 -2.41 6.87 1.03
N ASP A 183 -3.65 6.63 1.45
CA ASP A 183 -4.71 6.08 0.58
C ASP A 183 -5.07 7.05 -0.55
N ALA A 184 -5.07 8.36 -0.27
CA ALA A 184 -5.30 9.38 -1.29
C ALA A 184 -4.18 9.41 -2.35
N VAL A 185 -2.91 9.28 -1.93
CA VAL A 185 -1.78 9.14 -2.86
C VAL A 185 -1.91 7.86 -3.67
N LEU A 186 -2.26 6.74 -3.04
CA LEU A 186 -2.47 5.45 -3.71
C LEU A 186 -3.56 5.56 -4.79
N ALA A 187 -4.69 6.21 -4.48
CA ALA A 187 -5.75 6.47 -5.45
C ALA A 187 -5.25 7.32 -6.63
N GLY A 188 -4.43 8.34 -6.38
CA GLY A 188 -3.83 9.18 -7.41
C GLY A 188 -2.84 8.42 -8.31
N ILE A 189 -2.11 7.43 -7.79
CA ILE A 189 -1.23 6.58 -8.60
C ILE A 189 -2.05 5.65 -9.50
N THR A 190 -3.24 5.26 -9.05
CA THR A 190 -4.11 4.28 -9.74
C THR A 190 -4.92 4.91 -10.88
N ALA A 191 -5.18 6.22 -10.81
CA ALA A 191 -6.01 6.95 -11.77
C ALA A 191 -5.29 7.21 -13.11
#